data_bb85b4f43e17c63763fdbe242d4416b3
#
_entry.id   bb85b4f43e17c63763fdbe242d4416b3
#
_cell.length_a   1.000
_cell.length_b   1.000
_cell.length_c   1.000
_cell.angle_alpha   90.00
_cell.angle_beta   90.00
_cell.angle_gamma   90.00
#
_symmetry.space_group_name_H-M   'P 1'
#
loop_
_entity.id
_entity.type
_entity.pdbx_description
1 polymer ?
#
loop_
_entity_poly.entity_id
_entity_poly.type
_entity_poly.pdbx_seq_one_letter_code
_entity_poly.pdbx_strand_id
1 'polypeptide(L)'
;VEPVDDETLMKASLRGLLSDLDPHSTYLDKEEAEALIADTEGEYVGIGVETERRPDHALRVVAPIDGTPAHRAGLRAGDVITAIDGESLVGNANPHHDLRGEQGAPVTVTVERTGEPVPFDLVIVRETIHVASVAGRLLEPGYAYVRISTFQADTGPTLRRQLRALTGNGEAPLRGLVLDLRSNPGGLLSAAVEAADTLLDEGLIVRTQGRLSHANASFHAKPGDLLAGAPVVVLVDTGTASAAEVMAGALRDHGRASVMGSRTYGKGSVQTVVPLDNGDSIKLTTARYYTPSGESIQARGIRPDIVLRGAAARSLRESALAGHLDAEGGPEQGGGELIEGDAAIDRALDALKAGTASARARRRF
;
A
#
# COMPACT_ATOMS: atom_id res chain seq x y z
N VAL A 1 17.65 -26.39 -28.55
CA VAL A 1 18.14 -25.44 -27.55
C VAL A 1 18.46 -24.18 -28.30
N GLU A 2 17.70 -23.14 -28.04
CA GLU A 2 17.93 -21.83 -28.68
C GLU A 2 19.07 -21.11 -27.97
N PRO A 3 19.91 -20.34 -28.70
CA PRO A 3 20.95 -19.54 -28.09
C PRO A 3 20.30 -18.42 -27.24
N VAL A 4 20.81 -18.20 -26.03
CA VAL A 4 20.45 -17.10 -25.15
C VAL A 4 21.60 -16.12 -25.15
N ASP A 5 21.33 -14.83 -25.29
CA ASP A 5 22.36 -13.79 -25.28
C ASP A 5 22.96 -13.60 -23.88
N ASP A 6 24.16 -13.03 -23.82
CA ASP A 6 24.92 -12.88 -22.60
C ASP A 6 24.26 -11.94 -21.59
N GLU A 7 23.53 -10.92 -22.05
CA GLU A 7 22.82 -9.97 -21.17
C GLU A 7 21.66 -10.65 -20.45
N THR A 8 20.83 -11.42 -21.18
CA THR A 8 19.74 -12.21 -20.62
C THR A 8 20.26 -13.24 -19.62
N LEU A 9 21.37 -13.93 -19.93
CA LEU A 9 22.00 -14.87 -18.99
C LEU A 9 22.52 -14.19 -17.73
N MET A 10 23.14 -13.02 -17.86
CA MET A 10 23.63 -12.25 -16.74
C MET A 10 22.49 -11.78 -15.83
N LYS A 11 21.44 -11.18 -16.39
CA LYS A 11 20.24 -10.76 -15.63
C LYS A 11 19.57 -11.91 -14.90
N ALA A 12 19.39 -13.05 -15.57
CA ALA A 12 18.83 -14.26 -14.96
C ALA A 12 19.70 -14.79 -13.80
N SER A 13 21.03 -14.76 -13.96
CA SER A 13 21.98 -15.18 -12.92
C SER A 13 21.92 -14.26 -11.69
N LEU A 14 21.88 -12.93 -11.90
CA LEU A 14 21.74 -11.96 -10.81
C LEU A 14 20.41 -12.08 -10.09
N ARG A 15 19.31 -12.28 -10.81
CA ARG A 15 17.98 -12.54 -10.20
C ARG A 15 18.01 -13.81 -9.35
N GLY A 16 18.56 -14.91 -9.87
CA GLY A 16 18.71 -16.16 -9.13
C GLY A 16 19.54 -15.98 -7.85
N LEU A 17 20.69 -15.35 -7.92
CA LEU A 17 21.57 -15.09 -6.78
C LEU A 17 20.86 -14.27 -5.69
N LEU A 18 20.11 -13.24 -6.07
CA LEU A 18 19.42 -12.38 -5.10
C LEU A 18 18.19 -13.04 -4.50
N SER A 19 17.44 -13.83 -5.26
CA SER A 19 16.27 -14.57 -4.77
C SER A 19 16.63 -15.66 -3.77
N ASP A 20 17.86 -16.17 -3.78
CA ASP A 20 18.36 -17.12 -2.80
C ASP A 20 18.66 -16.48 -1.43
N LEU A 21 18.76 -15.16 -1.34
CA LEU A 21 19.00 -14.45 -0.08
C LEU A 21 17.73 -14.35 0.77
N ASP A 22 16.65 -13.90 0.17
CA ASP A 22 15.33 -13.75 0.78
C ASP A 22 14.27 -13.42 -0.31
N PRO A 23 12.95 -13.55 -0.02
CA PRO A 23 11.90 -13.35 -1.03
C PRO A 23 11.70 -11.89 -1.48
N HIS A 24 12.39 -10.93 -0.90
CA HIS A 24 12.24 -9.49 -1.18
C HIS A 24 13.47 -8.88 -1.85
N SER A 25 14.61 -9.58 -1.85
CA SER A 25 15.82 -9.17 -2.56
C SER A 25 15.72 -9.58 -4.03
N THR A 26 15.96 -8.63 -4.93
CA THR A 26 15.86 -8.88 -6.38
C THR A 26 16.70 -7.89 -7.19
N TYR A 27 17.05 -8.30 -8.40
CA TYR A 27 17.57 -7.42 -9.42
C TYR A 27 16.39 -6.83 -10.20
N LEU A 28 16.42 -5.52 -10.40
CA LEU A 28 15.44 -4.77 -11.16
C LEU A 28 16.13 -4.26 -12.42
N ASP A 29 15.60 -4.56 -13.60
CA ASP A 29 16.02 -3.87 -14.80
C ASP A 29 15.53 -2.40 -14.78
N LYS A 30 15.95 -1.62 -15.77
CA LYS A 30 15.65 -0.19 -15.80
C LYS A 30 14.14 0.09 -15.73
N GLU A 31 13.33 -0.67 -16.47
CA GLU A 31 11.87 -0.49 -16.49
C GLU A 31 11.23 -0.85 -15.14
N GLU A 32 11.67 -1.94 -14.52
CA GLU A 32 11.21 -2.36 -13.19
C GLU A 32 11.65 -1.35 -12.11
N ALA A 33 12.85 -0.76 -12.24
CA ALA A 33 13.34 0.26 -11.32
C ALA A 33 12.54 1.58 -11.46
N GLU A 34 12.27 2.02 -12.68
CA GLU A 34 11.43 3.19 -12.96
C GLU A 34 9.99 2.98 -12.47
N ALA A 35 9.40 1.80 -12.68
CA ALA A 35 8.08 1.46 -12.18
C ALA A 35 8.02 1.49 -10.64
N LEU A 36 9.06 0.99 -9.95
CA LEU A 36 9.14 1.05 -8.50
C LEU A 36 9.19 2.50 -7.98
N ILE A 37 9.94 3.38 -8.66
CA ILE A 37 9.99 4.80 -8.32
C ILE A 37 8.60 5.44 -8.50
N ALA A 38 7.97 5.23 -9.65
CA ALA A 38 6.64 5.75 -9.94
C ALA A 38 5.60 5.31 -8.88
N ASP A 39 5.62 4.04 -8.50
CA ASP A 39 4.72 3.50 -7.45
C ASP A 39 4.98 4.17 -6.08
N THR A 40 6.23 4.49 -5.75
CA THR A 40 6.57 5.15 -4.49
C THR A 40 6.26 6.65 -4.49
N GLU A 41 6.33 7.30 -5.65
CA GLU A 41 5.91 8.69 -5.83
C GLU A 41 4.38 8.85 -5.88
N GLY A 42 3.66 7.77 -6.19
CA GLY A 42 2.20 7.78 -6.32
C GLY A 42 1.76 8.35 -7.65
N GLU A 43 2.65 8.31 -8.61
CA GLU A 43 2.45 8.84 -9.96
C GLU A 43 2.85 7.78 -10.98
N TYR A 44 2.12 7.70 -12.07
CA TYR A 44 2.55 6.93 -13.24
C TYR A 44 2.12 7.65 -14.52
N VAL A 45 2.85 7.43 -15.58
CA VAL A 45 2.46 7.97 -16.89
C VAL A 45 1.58 6.97 -17.62
N GLY A 46 0.35 7.39 -17.94
CA GLY A 46 -0.63 6.54 -18.58
C GLY A 46 -1.93 7.27 -18.88
N ILE A 47 -3.02 6.52 -19.04
CA ILE A 47 -4.32 7.09 -19.38
C ILE A 47 -5.25 7.30 -18.18
N GLY A 48 -4.97 6.70 -17.02
CA GLY A 48 -5.76 6.87 -15.80
C GLY A 48 -7.05 6.05 -15.81
N VAL A 49 -6.93 4.73 -15.87
CA VAL A 49 -8.05 3.80 -15.88
C VAL A 49 -7.75 2.60 -14.98
N GLU A 50 -8.73 2.20 -14.19
CA GLU A 50 -8.74 0.91 -13.48
C GLU A 50 -9.28 -0.18 -14.41
N THR A 51 -8.52 -1.27 -14.57
CA THR A 51 -8.90 -2.39 -15.42
C THR A 51 -8.77 -3.72 -14.71
N GLU A 52 -9.61 -4.67 -15.11
CA GLU A 52 -9.53 -6.07 -14.73
C GLU A 52 -9.23 -6.90 -15.97
N ARG A 53 -8.20 -7.76 -15.90
CA ARG A 53 -7.87 -8.66 -17.00
C ARG A 53 -8.86 -9.82 -17.06
N ARG A 54 -9.48 -10.01 -18.19
CA ARG A 54 -10.41 -11.10 -18.46
C ARG A 54 -9.66 -12.40 -18.78
N PRO A 55 -10.35 -13.56 -18.74
CA PRO A 55 -9.75 -14.85 -19.12
C PRO A 55 -9.25 -14.89 -20.59
N ASP A 56 -9.83 -14.08 -21.47
CA ASP A 56 -9.45 -13.93 -22.87
C ASP A 56 -8.32 -12.89 -23.07
N HIS A 57 -7.75 -12.38 -21.99
CA HIS A 57 -6.71 -11.35 -21.90
C HIS A 57 -7.14 -9.91 -22.26
N ALA A 58 -8.36 -9.68 -22.76
CA ALA A 58 -8.90 -8.33 -22.90
C ALA A 58 -9.00 -7.63 -21.54
N LEU A 59 -8.99 -6.30 -21.53
CA LEU A 59 -9.08 -5.49 -20.31
C LEU A 59 -10.49 -4.92 -20.15
N ARG A 60 -11.19 -5.36 -19.12
CA ARG A 60 -12.45 -4.75 -18.74
C ARG A 60 -12.19 -3.49 -17.93
N VAL A 61 -12.77 -2.38 -18.32
CA VAL A 61 -12.73 -1.12 -17.58
C VAL A 61 -13.61 -1.25 -16.33
N VAL A 62 -12.99 -1.20 -15.16
CA VAL A 62 -13.70 -1.11 -13.87
C VAL A 62 -14.22 0.31 -13.69
N ALA A 63 -13.32 1.29 -13.81
CA ALA A 63 -13.66 2.72 -13.81
C ALA A 63 -12.53 3.56 -14.44
N PRO A 64 -12.82 4.60 -15.23
CA PRO A 64 -11.86 5.65 -15.49
C PRO A 64 -11.70 6.51 -14.22
N ILE A 65 -10.48 6.96 -13.94
CA ILE A 65 -10.21 7.87 -12.81
C ILE A 65 -10.67 9.27 -13.22
N ASP A 66 -11.43 9.94 -12.36
CA ASP A 66 -11.97 11.27 -12.64
C ASP A 66 -10.90 12.30 -13.01
N GLY A 67 -11.16 13.08 -14.07
CA GLY A 67 -10.25 14.13 -14.54
C GLY A 67 -9.03 13.64 -15.34
N THR A 68 -8.85 12.33 -15.51
CA THR A 68 -7.74 11.75 -16.28
C THR A 68 -7.99 11.73 -17.79
N PRO A 69 -6.96 11.43 -18.61
CA PRO A 69 -7.13 11.30 -20.06
C PRO A 69 -8.20 10.28 -20.47
N ALA A 70 -8.26 9.12 -19.82
CA ALA A 70 -9.28 8.12 -20.10
C ALA A 70 -10.70 8.62 -19.85
N HIS A 71 -10.91 9.34 -18.72
CA HIS A 71 -12.19 9.94 -18.38
C HIS A 71 -12.59 11.01 -19.41
N ARG A 72 -11.65 11.92 -19.79
CA ARG A 72 -11.90 12.96 -20.79
C ARG A 72 -12.15 12.42 -22.19
N ALA A 73 -11.52 11.30 -22.53
CA ALA A 73 -11.73 10.61 -23.81
C ALA A 73 -13.07 9.85 -23.87
N GLY A 74 -13.79 9.75 -22.75
CA GLY A 74 -15.10 9.13 -22.70
C GLY A 74 -15.10 7.62 -22.52
N LEU A 75 -14.00 7.02 -22.00
CA LEU A 75 -14.01 5.65 -21.49
C LEU A 75 -15.02 5.56 -20.32
N ARG A 76 -15.70 4.41 -20.21
CA ARG A 76 -16.76 4.19 -19.22
C ARG A 76 -16.58 2.86 -18.50
N ALA A 77 -17.08 2.78 -17.28
CA ALA A 77 -17.18 1.51 -16.57
C ALA A 77 -17.96 0.47 -17.40
N GLY A 78 -17.44 -0.73 -17.49
CA GLY A 78 -18.00 -1.83 -18.27
C GLY A 78 -17.53 -1.91 -19.73
N ASP A 79 -16.81 -0.92 -20.25
CA ASP A 79 -16.12 -1.01 -21.55
C ASP A 79 -15.11 -2.16 -21.53
N VAL A 80 -14.85 -2.73 -22.71
CA VAL A 80 -13.82 -3.76 -22.87
C VAL A 80 -12.81 -3.30 -23.91
N ILE A 81 -11.56 -3.10 -23.48
CA ILE A 81 -10.44 -2.79 -24.36
C ILE A 81 -9.96 -4.11 -24.96
N THR A 82 -10.09 -4.24 -26.25
CA THR A 82 -9.77 -5.46 -27.02
C THR A 82 -8.45 -5.36 -27.79
N ALA A 83 -7.96 -4.12 -28.05
CA ALA A 83 -6.67 -3.90 -28.68
C ALA A 83 -6.04 -2.59 -28.16
N ILE A 84 -4.70 -2.51 -28.22
CA ILE A 84 -3.89 -1.33 -27.92
C ILE A 84 -2.95 -1.09 -29.12
N ASP A 85 -2.97 0.12 -29.68
CA ASP A 85 -2.20 0.52 -30.87
C ASP A 85 -2.31 -0.47 -32.04
N GLY A 86 -3.51 -1.06 -32.20
CA GLY A 86 -3.82 -2.05 -33.25
C GLY A 86 -3.38 -3.47 -32.90
N GLU A 87 -2.67 -3.71 -31.81
CA GLU A 87 -2.35 -5.06 -31.33
C GLU A 87 -3.49 -5.63 -30.51
N SER A 88 -4.04 -6.79 -30.93
CA SER A 88 -5.11 -7.47 -30.19
C SER A 88 -4.62 -7.99 -28.85
N LEU A 89 -5.38 -7.72 -27.80
CA LEU A 89 -5.20 -8.31 -26.47
C LEU A 89 -5.85 -9.69 -26.36
N VAL A 90 -6.89 -9.95 -27.17
CA VAL A 90 -7.65 -11.21 -27.12
C VAL A 90 -6.76 -12.37 -27.52
N GLY A 91 -6.56 -13.32 -26.60
CA GLY A 91 -5.69 -14.48 -26.80
C GLY A 91 -4.19 -14.18 -26.68
N ASN A 92 -3.79 -12.92 -26.38
CA ASN A 92 -2.41 -12.50 -26.22
C ASN A 92 -2.06 -12.30 -24.74
N ALA A 93 -1.26 -13.21 -24.18
CA ALA A 93 -0.85 -13.15 -22.77
C ALA A 93 0.23 -12.07 -22.50
N ASN A 94 1.01 -11.72 -23.53
CA ASN A 94 2.14 -10.78 -23.44
C ASN A 94 2.07 -9.76 -24.58
N PRO A 95 1.19 -8.77 -24.54
CA PRO A 95 1.13 -7.70 -25.52
C PRO A 95 2.39 -6.82 -25.42
N HIS A 96 2.87 -6.33 -26.58
CA HIS A 96 4.00 -5.40 -26.64
C HIS A 96 3.60 -3.96 -26.28
N HIS A 97 2.31 -3.63 -26.34
CA HIS A 97 1.79 -2.29 -26.05
C HIS A 97 1.05 -2.25 -24.71
N ASP A 98 1.22 -1.16 -23.97
CA ASP A 98 0.60 -0.92 -22.66
C ASP A 98 -0.17 0.41 -22.67
N LEU A 99 -1.10 0.52 -21.74
CA LEU A 99 -1.78 1.78 -21.42
C LEU A 99 -0.85 2.80 -20.75
N ARG A 100 0.26 2.33 -20.16
CA ARG A 100 1.38 3.16 -19.67
C ARG A 100 2.34 3.47 -20.81
N GLY A 101 3.27 4.42 -20.59
CA GLY A 101 4.29 4.77 -21.57
C GLY A 101 4.81 6.19 -21.37
N GLU A 102 5.39 6.79 -22.40
CA GLU A 102 5.97 8.13 -22.32
C GLU A 102 4.90 9.22 -22.18
N GLN A 103 5.17 10.23 -21.37
CA GLN A 103 4.28 11.39 -21.18
C GLN A 103 4.11 12.16 -22.50
N GLY A 104 2.86 12.47 -22.83
CA GLY A 104 2.52 13.15 -24.08
C GLY A 104 2.42 12.23 -25.29
N ALA A 105 2.82 10.98 -25.18
CA ALA A 105 2.67 10.01 -26.28
C ALA A 105 1.20 9.57 -26.41
N PRO A 106 0.61 9.53 -27.62
CA PRO A 106 -0.72 8.99 -27.81
C PRO A 106 -0.73 7.46 -27.70
N VAL A 107 -1.85 6.90 -27.28
CA VAL A 107 -2.19 5.49 -27.36
C VAL A 107 -3.59 5.35 -27.96
N THR A 108 -3.75 4.40 -28.87
CA THR A 108 -5.06 4.08 -29.44
C THR A 108 -5.60 2.84 -28.76
N VAL A 109 -6.78 2.91 -28.15
CA VAL A 109 -7.46 1.77 -27.55
C VAL A 109 -8.71 1.43 -28.37
N THR A 110 -8.84 0.17 -28.79
CA THR A 110 -10.07 -0.32 -29.43
C THR A 110 -11.02 -0.82 -28.35
N VAL A 111 -12.22 -0.27 -28.33
CA VAL A 111 -13.20 -0.44 -27.26
C VAL A 111 -14.45 -1.13 -27.78
N GLU A 112 -14.87 -2.20 -27.11
CA GLU A 112 -16.22 -2.76 -27.21
C GLU A 112 -17.08 -2.20 -26.06
N ARG A 113 -18.25 -1.67 -26.40
CA ARG A 113 -19.20 -1.10 -25.43
C ARG A 113 -20.58 -1.68 -25.60
N THR A 114 -21.21 -2.07 -24.50
CA THR A 114 -22.60 -2.53 -24.51
C THR A 114 -23.52 -1.46 -25.10
N GLY A 115 -24.25 -1.80 -26.13
CA GLY A 115 -25.16 -0.90 -26.85
C GLY A 115 -24.56 -0.25 -28.10
N GLU A 116 -23.27 -0.36 -28.34
CA GLU A 116 -22.64 0.01 -29.60
C GLU A 116 -22.51 -1.21 -30.52
N PRO A 117 -22.90 -1.11 -31.80
CA PRO A 117 -22.98 -2.27 -32.70
C PRO A 117 -21.61 -2.75 -33.19
N VAL A 118 -20.59 -1.92 -33.15
CA VAL A 118 -19.22 -2.20 -33.61
C VAL A 118 -18.20 -1.63 -32.63
N PRO A 119 -17.03 -2.26 -32.48
CA PRO A 119 -15.91 -1.68 -31.75
C PRO A 119 -15.49 -0.33 -32.34
N PHE A 120 -14.99 0.56 -31.52
CA PHE A 120 -14.51 1.87 -31.93
C PHE A 120 -13.18 2.22 -31.26
N ASP A 121 -12.41 3.09 -31.91
CA ASP A 121 -11.11 3.50 -31.41
C ASP A 121 -11.21 4.83 -30.62
N LEU A 122 -10.48 4.91 -29.51
CA LEU A 122 -10.22 6.12 -28.77
C LEU A 122 -8.72 6.41 -28.78
N VAL A 123 -8.33 7.59 -29.25
CA VAL A 123 -6.95 8.06 -29.15
C VAL A 123 -6.83 8.90 -27.89
N ILE A 124 -5.96 8.46 -26.97
CA ILE A 124 -5.79 9.02 -25.63
C ILE A 124 -4.33 9.43 -25.46
N VAL A 125 -4.08 10.67 -25.10
CA VAL A 125 -2.72 11.15 -24.80
C VAL A 125 -2.39 10.81 -23.36
N ARG A 126 -1.25 10.13 -23.15
CA ARG A 126 -0.77 9.76 -21.82
C ARG A 126 -0.34 10.99 -21.02
N GLU A 127 -0.74 11.03 -19.77
CA GLU A 127 -0.36 12.08 -18.81
C GLU A 127 0.14 11.44 -17.51
N THR A 128 0.77 12.25 -16.67
CA THR A 128 1.06 11.85 -15.29
C THR A 128 -0.25 11.72 -14.52
N ILE A 129 -0.51 10.54 -13.99
CA ILE A 129 -1.70 10.20 -13.21
C ILE A 129 -1.29 10.13 -11.74
N HIS A 130 -1.93 10.95 -10.91
CA HIS A 130 -1.75 10.89 -9.46
C HIS A 130 -2.78 9.95 -8.84
N VAL A 131 -2.33 8.95 -8.12
CA VAL A 131 -3.19 8.00 -7.40
C VAL A 131 -3.30 8.44 -5.95
N ALA A 132 -4.49 8.84 -5.52
CA ALA A 132 -4.71 9.27 -4.15
C ALA A 132 -4.51 8.10 -3.17
N SER A 133 -3.48 8.20 -2.31
CA SER A 133 -3.19 7.20 -1.27
C SER A 133 -4.07 7.37 -0.03
N VAL A 134 -4.71 8.53 0.16
CA VAL A 134 -5.53 8.86 1.33
C VAL A 134 -6.90 9.35 0.90
N ALA A 135 -7.94 8.73 1.45
CA ALA A 135 -9.34 9.16 1.30
C ALA A 135 -10.02 9.25 2.66
N GLY A 136 -10.82 10.29 2.88
CA GLY A 136 -11.47 10.51 4.17
C GLY A 136 -12.90 11.05 4.03
N ARG A 137 -13.76 10.69 5.00
CA ARG A 137 -15.13 11.18 5.13
C ARG A 137 -15.58 11.20 6.58
N LEU A 138 -16.61 11.96 6.89
CA LEU A 138 -17.33 11.82 8.14
C LEU A 138 -18.26 10.61 8.06
N LEU A 139 -18.25 9.79 9.12
CA LEU A 139 -19.24 8.73 9.33
C LEU A 139 -20.51 9.31 9.98
N GLU A 140 -20.29 10.13 11.01
CA GLU A 140 -21.29 10.87 11.78
C GLU A 140 -20.65 12.18 12.27
N PRO A 141 -21.45 13.14 12.79
CA PRO A 141 -20.90 14.38 13.37
C PRO A 141 -19.85 14.10 14.45
N GLY A 142 -18.62 14.52 14.19
CA GLY A 142 -17.46 14.34 15.08
C GLY A 142 -16.74 12.98 14.94
N TYR A 143 -17.19 12.06 14.11
CA TYR A 143 -16.50 10.78 13.87
C TYR A 143 -16.07 10.68 12.41
N ALA A 144 -14.77 10.58 12.20
CA ALA A 144 -14.18 10.48 10.87
C ALA A 144 -13.74 9.05 10.54
N TYR A 145 -13.75 8.76 9.25
CA TYR A 145 -13.09 7.61 8.65
C TYR A 145 -12.03 8.12 7.68
N VAL A 146 -10.83 7.57 7.77
CA VAL A 146 -9.74 7.82 6.82
C VAL A 146 -9.14 6.49 6.42
N ARG A 147 -9.05 6.24 5.13
CA ARG A 147 -8.35 5.10 4.55
C ARG A 147 -7.00 5.55 4.00
N ILE A 148 -5.96 4.79 4.30
CA ILE A 148 -4.66 4.86 3.62
C ILE A 148 -4.49 3.55 2.85
N SER A 149 -4.47 3.61 1.53
CA SER A 149 -4.36 2.43 0.67
C SER A 149 -2.92 1.96 0.48
N THR A 150 -1.96 2.90 0.50
CA THR A 150 -0.52 2.66 0.38
C THR A 150 0.24 3.86 0.94
N PHE A 151 1.56 3.72 1.16
CA PHE A 151 2.40 4.83 1.63
C PHE A 151 3.29 5.35 0.50
N GLN A 152 2.87 6.46 -0.09
CA GLN A 152 3.55 7.22 -1.14
C GLN A 152 4.18 8.50 -0.56
N ALA A 153 5.03 9.17 -1.32
CA ALA A 153 5.76 10.35 -0.86
C ALA A 153 4.85 11.45 -0.30
N ASP A 154 3.66 11.62 -0.84
CA ASP A 154 2.68 12.64 -0.42
C ASP A 154 1.67 12.19 0.64
N THR A 155 1.71 10.92 1.08
CA THR A 155 0.71 10.35 2.02
C THR A 155 0.63 11.11 3.35
N GLY A 156 1.76 11.46 3.96
CA GLY A 156 1.80 12.22 5.20
C GLY A 156 1.15 13.61 5.08
N PRO A 157 1.60 14.46 4.13
CA PRO A 157 0.95 15.74 3.84
C PRO A 157 -0.54 15.62 3.49
N THR A 158 -0.92 14.60 2.72
CA THR A 158 -2.32 14.37 2.32
C THR A 158 -3.17 13.96 3.51
N LEU A 159 -2.68 13.09 4.41
CA LEU A 159 -3.36 12.73 5.66
C LEU A 159 -3.62 13.98 6.51
N ARG A 160 -2.60 14.82 6.71
CA ARG A 160 -2.76 16.09 7.45
C ARG A 160 -3.81 17.02 6.83
N ARG A 161 -3.80 17.17 5.52
CA ARG A 161 -4.78 17.98 4.78
C ARG A 161 -6.19 17.41 4.94
N GLN A 162 -6.38 16.10 4.81
CA GLN A 162 -7.67 15.44 4.99
C GLN A 162 -8.21 15.59 6.42
N LEU A 163 -7.37 15.36 7.44
CA LEU A 163 -7.78 15.53 8.83
C LEU A 163 -8.18 16.98 9.16
N ARG A 164 -7.42 17.96 8.66
CA ARG A 164 -7.79 19.38 8.83
C ARG A 164 -9.12 19.70 8.15
N ALA A 165 -9.37 19.21 6.94
CA ALA A 165 -10.64 19.41 6.26
C ALA A 165 -11.82 18.79 7.04
N LEU A 166 -11.64 17.57 7.59
CA LEU A 166 -12.66 16.87 8.38
C LEU A 166 -12.92 17.53 9.75
N THR A 167 -11.97 18.30 10.29
CA THR A 167 -12.13 19.10 11.51
C THR A 167 -12.59 20.53 11.25
N GLY A 168 -12.96 20.88 10.01
CA GLY A 168 -13.27 22.25 9.64
C GLY A 168 -12.12 23.23 9.96
N ASN A 169 -10.87 22.79 9.72
CA ASN A 169 -9.64 23.51 10.10
C ASN A 169 -9.51 23.79 11.61
N GLY A 170 -10.08 22.89 12.44
CA GLY A 170 -10.02 22.97 13.90
C GLY A 170 -11.26 23.58 14.56
N GLU A 171 -12.25 24.05 13.79
CA GLU A 171 -13.51 24.61 14.31
C GLU A 171 -14.44 23.50 14.88
N ALA A 172 -14.33 22.27 14.36
CA ALA A 172 -15.13 21.14 14.79
C ALA A 172 -14.22 19.94 15.16
N PRO A 173 -13.69 19.89 16.40
CA PRO A 173 -12.78 18.81 16.80
C PRO A 173 -13.44 17.45 16.70
N LEU A 174 -12.68 16.46 16.21
CA LEU A 174 -13.17 15.09 16.10
C LEU A 174 -13.32 14.46 17.50
N ARG A 175 -14.35 13.67 17.66
CA ARG A 175 -14.61 12.84 18.84
C ARG A 175 -13.99 11.44 18.70
N GLY A 176 -13.60 11.06 17.47
CA GLY A 176 -12.91 9.82 17.17
C GLY A 176 -12.59 9.66 15.70
N LEU A 177 -11.56 8.84 15.43
CA LEU A 177 -11.09 8.49 14.10
C LEU A 177 -11.07 6.97 13.91
N VAL A 178 -11.66 6.48 12.81
CA VAL A 178 -11.39 5.16 12.26
C VAL A 178 -10.35 5.31 11.16
N LEU A 179 -9.14 4.78 11.39
CA LEU A 179 -8.04 4.75 10.43
C LEU A 179 -8.00 3.36 9.79
N ASP A 180 -8.26 3.26 8.50
CA ASP A 180 -8.33 1.99 7.78
C ASP A 180 -7.03 1.71 7.01
N LEU A 181 -6.28 0.71 7.46
CA LEU A 181 -5.07 0.17 6.85
C LEU A 181 -5.27 -1.25 6.30
N ARG A 182 -6.51 -1.74 6.18
CA ARG A 182 -6.80 -3.06 5.62
C ARG A 182 -6.32 -3.14 4.17
N SER A 183 -5.71 -4.26 3.81
CA SER A 183 -5.15 -4.50 2.47
C SER A 183 -4.17 -3.41 2.00
N ASN A 184 -3.49 -2.74 2.93
CA ASN A 184 -2.42 -1.79 2.64
C ASN A 184 -1.07 -2.53 2.64
N PRO A 185 -0.40 -2.72 1.48
CA PRO A 185 0.84 -3.50 1.38
C PRO A 185 2.07 -2.80 1.96
N GLY A 186 1.92 -1.55 2.39
CA GLY A 186 3.00 -0.70 2.87
C GLY A 186 3.35 0.41 1.88
N GLY A 187 4.62 0.53 1.55
CA GLY A 187 5.21 1.58 0.71
C GLY A 187 6.39 2.25 1.41
N LEU A 188 6.56 3.56 1.25
CA LEU A 188 7.68 4.31 1.82
C LEU A 188 7.62 4.36 3.35
N LEU A 189 8.72 3.97 4.00
CA LEU A 189 8.87 4.09 5.45
C LEU A 189 8.75 5.54 5.93
N SER A 190 9.37 6.49 5.20
CA SER A 190 9.31 7.91 5.53
C SER A 190 7.89 8.44 5.56
N ALA A 191 7.05 8.03 4.62
CA ALA A 191 5.65 8.41 4.55
C ALA A 191 4.83 7.83 5.71
N ALA A 192 5.08 6.58 6.10
CA ALA A 192 4.42 5.97 7.27
C ALA A 192 4.86 6.63 8.58
N VAL A 193 6.14 6.99 8.70
CA VAL A 193 6.65 7.76 9.85
C VAL A 193 5.97 9.12 9.92
N GLU A 194 5.87 9.85 8.82
CA GLU A 194 5.21 11.16 8.77
C GLU A 194 3.70 11.07 9.05
N ALA A 195 3.05 10.02 8.57
CA ALA A 195 1.65 9.77 8.86
C ALA A 195 1.41 9.42 10.35
N ALA A 196 2.28 8.60 10.96
CA ALA A 196 2.22 8.29 12.38
C ALA A 196 2.51 9.52 13.25
N ASP A 197 3.50 10.34 12.86
CA ASP A 197 3.85 11.62 13.50
C ASP A 197 2.65 12.56 13.58
N THR A 198 1.77 12.54 12.58
CA THR A 198 0.54 13.36 12.57
C THR A 198 -0.41 13.06 13.73
N LEU A 199 -0.35 11.87 14.30
CA LEU A 199 -1.24 11.37 15.36
C LEU A 199 -0.54 11.13 16.70
N LEU A 200 0.75 11.42 16.80
CA LEU A 200 1.56 11.27 18.01
C LEU A 200 2.12 12.63 18.43
N ASP A 201 2.37 12.81 19.72
CA ASP A 201 3.01 14.02 20.27
C ASP A 201 4.50 13.81 20.54
N GLU A 202 4.92 12.60 20.86
CA GLU A 202 6.30 12.27 21.25
C GLU A 202 6.57 10.77 21.14
N GLY A 203 7.82 10.41 21.29
CA GLY A 203 8.27 9.03 21.42
C GLY A 203 8.79 8.43 20.12
N LEU A 204 9.31 7.21 20.21
CA LEU A 204 9.83 6.44 19.08
C LEU A 204 8.66 5.97 18.20
N ILE A 205 8.75 6.15 16.89
CA ILE A 205 7.80 5.59 15.93
C ILE A 205 8.28 4.22 15.46
N VAL A 206 9.54 4.14 15.04
CA VAL A 206 10.16 2.90 14.57
C VAL A 206 11.66 2.99 14.68
N ARG A 207 12.28 1.85 14.90
CA ARG A 207 13.73 1.69 14.79
C ARG A 207 14.04 0.67 13.70
N THR A 208 15.05 0.95 12.86
CA THR A 208 15.63 -0.03 11.97
C THR A 208 16.95 -0.53 12.54
N GLN A 209 17.24 -1.81 12.36
CA GLN A 209 18.50 -2.41 12.77
C GLN A 209 18.98 -3.39 11.71
N GLY A 210 20.18 -3.20 11.23
CA GLY A 210 20.84 -4.02 10.23
C GLY A 210 22.28 -4.36 10.62
N ARG A 211 22.93 -5.17 9.78
CA ARG A 211 24.31 -5.56 9.98
C ARG A 211 25.28 -4.39 9.83
N LEU A 212 24.97 -3.46 8.93
CA LEU A 212 25.79 -2.28 8.68
C LEU A 212 25.28 -1.09 9.49
N SER A 213 26.16 -0.29 10.05
CA SER A 213 25.80 0.83 10.94
C SER A 213 24.87 1.86 10.29
N HIS A 214 25.04 2.13 8.99
CA HIS A 214 24.19 3.06 8.24
C HIS A 214 22.76 2.55 8.00
N ALA A 215 22.50 1.25 8.23
CA ALA A 215 21.15 0.69 8.17
C ALA A 215 20.39 0.86 9.51
N ASN A 216 21.05 1.37 10.55
CA ASN A 216 20.45 1.62 11.86
C ASN A 216 19.93 3.05 11.93
N ALA A 217 18.64 3.19 12.15
CA ALA A 217 17.99 4.49 12.30
C ALA A 217 16.88 4.42 13.36
N SER A 218 16.57 5.56 13.95
CA SER A 218 15.46 5.72 14.89
C SER A 218 14.65 6.94 14.49
N PHE A 219 13.36 6.76 14.32
CA PHE A 219 12.43 7.81 13.93
C PHE A 219 11.50 8.13 15.09
N HIS A 220 11.42 9.40 15.44
CA HIS A 220 10.66 9.88 16.60
C HIS A 220 9.56 10.84 16.17
N ALA A 221 8.46 10.83 16.91
CA ALA A 221 7.39 11.79 16.74
C ALA A 221 7.83 13.17 17.25
N LYS A 222 7.26 14.21 16.62
CA LYS A 222 7.38 15.61 17.00
C LYS A 222 6.06 16.08 17.63
N PRO A 223 6.09 17.07 18.53
CA PRO A 223 4.86 17.60 19.10
C PRO A 223 3.85 18.05 18.05
N GLY A 224 2.58 17.65 18.19
CA GLY A 224 1.53 18.10 17.29
C GLY A 224 0.48 17.07 16.89
N ASP A 225 -0.04 16.26 17.83
CA ASP A 225 -1.21 15.40 17.56
C ASP A 225 -2.39 16.21 17.03
N LEU A 226 -2.70 16.07 15.75
CA LEU A 226 -3.78 16.83 15.07
C LEU A 226 -5.18 16.52 15.62
N LEU A 227 -5.34 15.41 16.31
CA LEU A 227 -6.61 15.02 16.91
C LEU A 227 -6.74 15.46 18.38
N ALA A 228 -5.71 16.11 18.94
CA ALA A 228 -5.67 16.59 20.33
C ALA A 228 -6.11 15.50 21.34
N GLY A 229 -5.65 14.25 21.13
CA GLY A 229 -5.96 13.13 21.99
C GLY A 229 -7.31 12.43 21.71
N ALA A 230 -8.08 12.82 20.72
CA ALA A 230 -9.30 12.10 20.36
C ALA A 230 -9.00 10.62 20.05
N PRO A 231 -9.84 9.68 20.50
CA PRO A 231 -9.56 8.25 20.35
C PRO A 231 -9.47 7.81 18.88
N VAL A 232 -8.58 6.84 18.62
CA VAL A 232 -8.35 6.26 17.29
C VAL A 232 -8.53 4.74 17.35
N VAL A 233 -9.24 4.20 16.36
CA VAL A 233 -9.25 2.76 16.05
C VAL A 233 -8.56 2.57 14.71
N VAL A 234 -7.54 1.70 14.68
CA VAL A 234 -6.84 1.30 13.44
C VAL A 234 -7.39 -0.04 12.99
N LEU A 235 -7.99 -0.08 11.80
CA LEU A 235 -8.42 -1.32 11.17
C LEU A 235 -7.26 -1.95 10.40
N VAL A 236 -7.02 -3.23 10.64
CA VAL A 236 -5.96 -4.02 10.00
C VAL A 236 -6.46 -5.39 9.59
N ASP A 237 -5.79 -5.99 8.61
CA ASP A 237 -6.03 -7.37 8.21
C ASP A 237 -4.73 -8.04 7.73
N THR A 238 -4.81 -9.24 7.20
CA THR A 238 -3.63 -9.97 6.69
C THR A 238 -3.00 -9.34 5.45
N GLY A 239 -3.71 -8.43 4.75
CA GLY A 239 -3.15 -7.62 3.65
C GLY A 239 -2.42 -6.37 4.13
N THR A 240 -2.50 -6.03 5.43
CA THR A 240 -1.75 -4.94 6.04
C THR A 240 -0.30 -5.37 6.23
N ALA A 241 0.66 -4.72 5.57
CA ALA A 241 2.05 -5.15 5.55
C ALA A 241 3.07 -4.01 5.67
N SER A 242 4.32 -4.33 6.08
CA SER A 242 5.49 -3.45 5.99
C SER A 242 5.27 -2.08 6.68
N ALA A 243 5.37 -0.97 5.94
CA ALA A 243 5.19 0.39 6.45
C ALA A 243 3.82 0.60 7.14
N ALA A 244 2.77 -0.10 6.70
CA ALA A 244 1.47 -0.09 7.36
C ALA A 244 1.50 -0.76 8.74
N GLU A 245 2.30 -1.83 8.88
CA GLU A 245 2.53 -2.48 10.17
C GLU A 245 3.34 -1.59 11.12
N VAL A 246 4.28 -0.82 10.56
CA VAL A 246 5.04 0.19 11.34
C VAL A 246 4.10 1.22 11.95
N MET A 247 3.20 1.83 11.15
CA MET A 247 2.23 2.81 11.65
C MET A 247 1.28 2.19 12.68
N ALA A 248 0.70 1.03 12.38
CA ALA A 248 -0.22 0.35 13.30
C ALA A 248 0.48 -0.03 14.61
N GLY A 249 1.70 -0.56 14.55
CA GLY A 249 2.51 -0.93 15.71
C GLY A 249 2.89 0.28 16.57
N ALA A 250 3.30 1.38 15.94
CA ALA A 250 3.64 2.61 16.64
C ALA A 250 2.44 3.15 17.43
N LEU A 251 1.29 3.31 16.77
CA LEU A 251 0.08 3.83 17.41
C LEU A 251 -0.43 2.91 18.53
N ARG A 252 -0.30 1.58 18.35
CA ARG A 252 -0.66 0.60 19.38
C ARG A 252 0.26 0.68 20.60
N ASP A 253 1.57 0.67 20.37
CA ASP A 253 2.57 0.59 21.43
C ASP A 253 2.59 1.86 22.30
N HIS A 254 2.29 3.03 21.71
CA HIS A 254 2.05 4.27 22.45
C HIS A 254 0.68 4.32 23.15
N GLY A 255 -0.18 3.32 22.96
CA GLY A 255 -1.55 3.36 23.44
C GLY A 255 -2.39 4.47 22.79
N ARG A 256 -1.91 5.02 21.67
CA ARG A 256 -2.59 6.10 20.97
C ARG A 256 -3.82 5.62 20.21
N ALA A 257 -3.79 4.36 19.75
CA ALA A 257 -4.90 3.71 19.08
C ALA A 257 -5.12 2.29 19.59
N SER A 258 -6.37 1.81 19.46
CA SER A 258 -6.68 0.39 19.53
C SER A 258 -6.64 -0.22 18.15
N VAL A 259 -5.89 -1.29 17.96
CA VAL A 259 -5.82 -2.03 16.69
C VAL A 259 -6.94 -3.05 16.65
N MET A 260 -7.77 -3.03 15.61
CA MET A 260 -8.93 -3.89 15.45
C MET A 260 -8.85 -4.61 14.09
N GLY A 261 -9.16 -5.90 14.07
CA GLY A 261 -9.15 -6.68 12.83
C GLY A 261 -8.56 -8.07 12.99
N SER A 262 -7.79 -8.51 12.02
CA SER A 262 -7.02 -9.76 12.07
C SER A 262 -5.51 -9.47 12.15
N ARG A 263 -4.72 -10.52 12.41
CA ARG A 263 -3.25 -10.40 12.43
C ARG A 263 -2.73 -9.97 11.07
N THR A 264 -1.81 -9.02 11.06
CA THR A 264 -1.21 -8.47 9.83
C THR A 264 -0.21 -9.45 9.19
N TYR A 265 0.28 -9.09 8.01
CA TYR A 265 1.12 -9.94 7.15
C TYR A 265 2.42 -10.40 7.80
N GLY A 266 3.17 -9.47 8.42
CA GLY A 266 4.42 -9.77 9.11
C GLY A 266 5.67 -9.48 8.27
N LYS A 267 5.65 -8.51 7.36
CA LYS A 267 6.84 -8.05 6.65
C LYS A 267 7.62 -7.05 7.48
N GLY A 268 8.62 -7.53 8.21
CA GLY A 268 9.47 -6.73 9.08
C GLY A 268 10.85 -6.41 8.49
N SER A 269 11.11 -6.72 7.22
CA SER A 269 12.36 -6.48 6.53
C SER A 269 12.37 -5.12 5.81
N VAL A 270 13.53 -4.44 5.81
CA VAL A 270 13.79 -3.18 5.14
C VAL A 270 14.58 -3.45 3.88
N GLN A 271 14.10 -3.02 2.73
CA GLN A 271 14.83 -3.08 1.48
C GLN A 271 15.47 -1.73 1.16
N THR A 272 16.72 -1.78 0.73
CA THR A 272 17.43 -0.64 0.12
C THR A 272 17.53 -0.88 -1.38
N VAL A 273 17.20 0.13 -2.16
CA VAL A 273 17.39 0.11 -3.62
C VAL A 273 18.71 0.82 -3.93
N VAL A 274 19.60 0.10 -4.60
CA VAL A 274 20.91 0.61 -5.01
C VAL A 274 20.91 0.73 -6.53
N PRO A 275 20.91 1.96 -7.09
CA PRO A 275 20.98 2.16 -8.54
C PRO A 275 22.34 1.72 -9.07
N LEU A 276 22.36 1.20 -10.29
CA LEU A 276 23.53 0.82 -11.04
C LEU A 276 23.77 1.80 -12.20
N ASP A 277 25.02 1.87 -12.69
CA ASP A 277 25.42 2.83 -13.74
C ASP A 277 24.70 2.62 -15.09
N ASN A 278 24.16 1.43 -15.33
CA ASN A 278 23.42 1.09 -16.55
C ASN A 278 21.91 1.41 -16.48
N GLY A 279 21.44 2.00 -15.37
CA GLY A 279 20.04 2.32 -15.12
C GLY A 279 19.24 1.23 -14.42
N ASP A 280 19.79 0.01 -14.28
CA ASP A 280 19.20 -1.06 -13.49
C ASP A 280 19.36 -0.78 -11.99
N SER A 281 18.78 -1.61 -11.12
CA SER A 281 18.91 -1.47 -9.67
C SER A 281 18.97 -2.81 -8.95
N ILE A 282 19.57 -2.83 -7.77
CA ILE A 282 19.53 -3.95 -6.84
C ILE A 282 18.66 -3.56 -5.65
N LYS A 283 17.56 -4.28 -5.44
CA LYS A 283 16.75 -4.18 -4.23
C LYS A 283 17.23 -5.24 -3.26
N LEU A 284 17.77 -4.84 -2.11
CA LEU A 284 18.42 -5.73 -1.15
C LEU A 284 17.86 -5.52 0.25
N THR A 285 17.57 -6.60 0.97
CA THR A 285 17.23 -6.55 2.40
C THR A 285 18.46 -6.18 3.24
N THR A 286 18.38 -5.06 3.95
CA THR A 286 19.53 -4.49 4.70
C THR A 286 19.29 -4.36 6.20
N ALA A 287 18.02 -4.34 6.65
CA ALA A 287 17.67 -4.18 8.06
C ALA A 287 16.30 -4.81 8.38
N ARG A 288 15.95 -4.78 9.68
CA ARG A 288 14.63 -5.14 10.21
C ARG A 288 13.99 -3.95 10.90
N TYR A 289 12.65 -3.92 10.92
CA TYR A 289 11.84 -2.98 11.67
C TYR A 289 11.59 -3.49 13.09
N TYR A 290 11.65 -2.56 14.04
CA TYR A 290 11.27 -2.78 15.44
C TYR A 290 10.29 -1.70 15.87
N THR A 291 9.20 -2.12 16.50
CA THR A 291 8.19 -1.22 17.05
C THR A 291 8.75 -0.46 18.28
N PRO A 292 8.06 0.55 18.81
CA PRO A 292 8.49 1.24 20.03
C PRO A 292 8.72 0.32 21.23
N SER A 293 7.95 -0.76 21.37
CA SER A 293 8.15 -1.77 22.42
C SER A 293 9.38 -2.65 22.21
N GLY A 294 10.05 -2.54 21.04
CA GLY A 294 11.20 -3.37 20.66
C GLY A 294 10.83 -4.70 20.04
N GLU A 295 9.56 -4.94 19.74
CA GLU A 295 9.13 -6.16 19.04
C GLU A 295 9.50 -6.10 17.54
N SER A 296 10.04 -7.21 17.01
CA SER A 296 10.25 -7.39 15.57
C SER A 296 8.94 -7.76 14.88
N ILE A 297 8.63 -7.08 13.77
CA ILE A 297 7.46 -7.38 12.94
C ILE A 297 7.67 -8.65 12.09
N GLN A 298 8.96 -8.98 11.77
CA GLN A 298 9.32 -10.04 10.81
C GLN A 298 8.71 -11.38 11.16
N ALA A 299 7.98 -11.96 10.20
CA ALA A 299 7.27 -13.24 10.26
C ALA A 299 6.24 -13.36 11.41
N ARG A 300 6.00 -12.28 12.17
CA ARG A 300 5.07 -12.20 13.31
C ARG A 300 3.83 -11.39 13.00
N GLY A 301 4.01 -10.19 12.42
CA GLY A 301 2.95 -9.23 12.20
C GLY A 301 2.45 -8.56 13.48
N ILE A 302 1.59 -7.57 13.32
CA ILE A 302 0.93 -6.88 14.42
C ILE A 302 -0.31 -7.67 14.84
N ARG A 303 -0.38 -7.99 16.13
CA ARG A 303 -1.56 -8.63 16.72
C ARG A 303 -2.60 -7.56 17.10
N PRO A 304 -3.85 -7.68 16.63
CA PRO A 304 -4.88 -6.73 17.00
C PRO A 304 -5.26 -6.86 18.48
N ASP A 305 -5.68 -5.73 19.09
CA ASP A 305 -6.25 -5.69 20.45
C ASP A 305 -7.68 -6.22 20.46
N ILE A 306 -8.42 -5.97 19.37
CA ILE A 306 -9.80 -6.40 19.17
C ILE A 306 -9.83 -7.26 17.91
N VAL A 307 -10.02 -8.56 18.09
CA VAL A 307 -10.03 -9.52 16.98
C VAL A 307 -11.38 -9.48 16.26
N LEU A 308 -11.35 -9.23 14.95
CA LEU A 308 -12.46 -9.49 14.05
C LEU A 308 -12.18 -10.77 13.27
N ARG A 309 -13.25 -11.49 12.92
CA ARG A 309 -13.17 -12.62 11.99
C ARG A 309 -13.68 -12.17 10.64
N GLY A 310 -12.93 -12.48 9.58
CA GLY A 310 -13.28 -12.23 8.20
C GLY A 310 -13.87 -13.46 7.51
N ALA A 311 -14.08 -13.34 6.21
CA ALA A 311 -14.29 -14.49 5.35
C ALA A 311 -13.02 -15.35 5.38
N ALA A 312 -13.18 -16.68 5.39
CA ALA A 312 -12.07 -17.64 5.57
C ALA A 312 -11.06 -17.72 4.38
N ALA A 313 -10.84 -16.63 3.67
CA ALA A 313 -9.80 -16.51 2.68
C ALA A 313 -8.43 -16.50 3.40
N ARG A 314 -7.75 -17.64 3.43
CA ARG A 314 -6.38 -17.75 3.90
C ARG A 314 -5.49 -16.97 2.95
N SER A 315 -5.09 -15.77 3.33
CA SER A 315 -4.03 -15.03 2.63
C SER A 315 -2.66 -15.60 3.04
N LEU A 316 -1.74 -15.65 2.08
CA LEU A 316 -0.33 -15.94 2.35
C LEU A 316 0.21 -14.87 3.29
N ARG A 317 1.00 -15.28 4.28
CA ARG A 317 1.74 -14.41 5.19
C ARG A 317 3.23 -14.54 4.93
N GLU A 318 4.01 -13.57 5.40
CA GLU A 318 5.48 -13.58 5.31
C GLU A 318 6.07 -14.94 5.74
N SER A 319 5.59 -15.48 6.87
CA SER A 319 6.03 -16.76 7.41
C SER A 319 5.72 -17.99 6.54
N ALA A 320 4.95 -17.83 5.47
CA ALA A 320 4.65 -18.91 4.50
C ALA A 320 5.49 -18.80 3.21
N LEU A 321 6.26 -17.73 3.04
CA LEU A 321 7.16 -17.59 1.89
C LEU A 321 8.39 -18.47 2.05
N ALA A 322 8.81 -19.13 0.98
CA ALA A 322 10.08 -19.85 0.96
C ALA A 322 11.24 -18.85 1.12
N GLY A 323 12.23 -19.16 1.97
CA GLY A 323 13.38 -18.30 2.19
C GLY A 323 13.11 -17.03 3.00
N HIS A 324 11.93 -16.88 3.64
CA HIS A 324 11.67 -15.74 4.51
C HIS A 324 12.67 -15.68 5.68
N LEU A 325 12.95 -14.48 6.16
CA LEU A 325 13.77 -14.29 7.34
C LEU A 325 13.01 -14.76 8.59
N ASP A 326 13.67 -15.55 9.44
CA ASP A 326 13.06 -16.08 10.66
C ASP A 326 12.60 -14.99 11.62
N ALA A 327 11.53 -15.29 12.35
CA ALA A 327 11.04 -14.45 13.43
C ALA A 327 12.01 -14.48 14.62
N GLU A 328 12.36 -13.32 15.17
CA GLU A 328 13.08 -13.23 16.42
C GLU A 328 12.19 -13.70 17.58
N GLY A 329 12.67 -14.70 18.36
CA GLY A 329 11.90 -15.30 19.45
C GLY A 329 10.97 -16.45 19.03
N GLY A 330 11.10 -16.91 17.78
CA GLY A 330 10.37 -18.07 17.24
C GLY A 330 9.02 -17.72 16.58
N PRO A 331 8.47 -18.69 15.82
CA PRO A 331 7.23 -18.47 15.08
C PRO A 331 6.03 -18.31 16.02
N GLU A 332 5.23 -17.30 15.81
CA GLU A 332 3.93 -17.18 16.45
C GLU A 332 2.86 -17.93 15.67
N GLN A 333 2.07 -18.75 16.38
CA GLN A 333 0.94 -19.48 15.80
C GLN A 333 -0.25 -18.53 15.59
N GLY A 334 -1.00 -18.74 14.53
CA GLY A 334 -2.25 -18.06 14.21
C GLY A 334 -2.27 -17.49 12.80
N GLY A 335 -3.37 -17.71 12.09
CA GLY A 335 -3.62 -17.16 10.77
C GLY A 335 -4.04 -15.69 10.83
N GLY A 336 -3.87 -14.97 9.73
CA GLY A 336 -4.54 -13.70 9.45
C GLY A 336 -5.68 -13.95 8.46
N GLU A 337 -6.71 -13.13 8.52
CA GLU A 337 -7.87 -13.17 7.62
C GLU A 337 -8.00 -11.80 6.95
N LEU A 338 -8.46 -11.77 5.71
CA LEU A 338 -8.91 -10.53 5.08
C LEU A 338 -10.22 -10.08 5.70
N ILE A 339 -10.33 -8.81 6.01
CA ILE A 339 -11.52 -8.19 6.60
C ILE A 339 -12.17 -7.28 5.55
N GLU A 340 -13.20 -7.79 4.91
CA GLU A 340 -13.89 -7.07 3.84
C GLU A 340 -15.14 -6.32 4.36
N GLY A 341 -15.56 -5.34 3.56
CA GLY A 341 -16.84 -4.64 3.75
C GLY A 341 -16.86 -3.62 4.88
N ASP A 342 -18.04 -3.01 5.04
CA ASP A 342 -18.26 -1.87 5.96
C ASP A 342 -18.55 -2.30 7.40
N ALA A 343 -18.91 -3.55 7.66
CA ALA A 343 -19.21 -4.04 9.01
C ALA A 343 -18.06 -3.85 10.00
N ALA A 344 -16.80 -3.86 9.53
CA ALA A 344 -15.64 -3.56 10.36
C ALA A 344 -15.56 -2.08 10.73
N ILE A 345 -15.97 -1.19 9.82
CA ILE A 345 -16.03 0.26 10.04
C ILE A 345 -17.10 0.57 11.10
N ASP A 346 -18.28 -0.04 10.98
CA ASP A 346 -19.37 0.12 11.96
C ASP A 346 -18.93 -0.32 13.36
N ARG A 347 -18.28 -1.50 13.46
CA ARG A 347 -17.74 -1.99 14.74
C ARG A 347 -16.65 -1.07 15.32
N ALA A 348 -15.81 -0.48 14.49
CA ALA A 348 -14.80 0.48 14.94
C ALA A 348 -15.45 1.76 15.45
N LEU A 349 -16.50 2.26 14.77
CA LEU A 349 -17.29 3.40 15.20
C LEU A 349 -18.00 3.13 16.53
N ASP A 350 -18.60 1.96 16.71
CA ASP A 350 -19.23 1.56 17.97
C ASP A 350 -18.20 1.49 19.11
N ALA A 351 -16.99 0.98 18.87
CA ALA A 351 -15.92 0.94 19.85
C ALA A 351 -15.45 2.35 20.25
N LEU A 352 -15.37 3.29 19.31
CA LEU A 352 -15.07 4.70 19.60
C LEU A 352 -16.16 5.32 20.49
N LYS A 353 -17.43 5.13 20.15
CA LYS A 353 -18.59 5.65 20.91
C LYS A 353 -18.69 5.07 22.32
N ALA A 354 -18.44 3.78 22.47
CA ALA A 354 -18.46 3.10 23.75
C ALA A 354 -17.28 3.46 24.68
N GLY A 355 -16.27 4.22 24.18
CA GLY A 355 -15.06 4.55 24.92
C GLY A 355 -14.14 3.34 25.16
N THR A 356 -14.44 2.17 24.58
CA THR A 356 -13.64 0.94 24.76
C THR A 356 -12.28 1.05 24.06
N ALA A 357 -12.18 1.88 23.03
CA ALA A 357 -10.94 2.21 22.35
C ALA A 357 -9.94 3.01 23.23
N SER A 358 -10.45 3.77 24.21
CA SER A 358 -9.64 4.61 25.13
C SER A 358 -9.25 3.92 26.45
N ALA A 359 -9.96 2.88 26.87
CA ALA A 359 -9.81 2.28 28.20
C ALA A 359 -8.54 1.41 28.36
N ARG A 360 -7.97 0.87 27.27
CA ARG A 360 -6.73 0.08 27.32
C ARG A 360 -5.47 0.92 27.31
N ALA A 361 -5.50 2.12 26.74
CA ALA A 361 -4.39 3.06 26.76
C ALA A 361 -4.00 3.50 28.19
N ARG A 362 -4.96 3.56 29.13
CA ARG A 362 -4.74 4.02 30.51
C ARG A 362 -4.28 2.93 31.50
N ARG A 363 -4.12 1.67 31.10
CA ARG A 363 -3.77 0.55 32.00
C ARG A 363 -2.31 0.06 31.91
N ARG A 364 -1.44 0.75 31.17
CA ARG A 364 -0.03 0.35 30.99
C ARG A 364 0.99 1.35 31.55
N PHE A 365 0.61 2.13 32.58
CA PHE A 365 1.56 2.91 33.41
C PHE A 365 1.45 2.47 34.86
#